data_cb0d773cc71461e654c0e786fcb2b69b
#
_entry.id   cb0d773cc71461e654c0e786fcb2b69b
#
_cell.length_a   1.000
_cell.length_b   1.000
_cell.length_c   1.000
_cell.angle_alpha   90.00
_cell.angle_beta   90.00
_cell.angle_gamma   90.00
#
_symmetry.space_group_name_H-M   'P 1'
#
loop_
_entity.id
_entity.type
_entity.pdbx_description
1 polymer ?
#
loop_
_entity_poly.entity_id
_entity_poly.type
_entity_poly.pdbx_seq_one_letter_code
_entity_poly.pdbx_strand_id
1 'polypeptide(L)'
;MRSLTRERLNKILLVICMLLTFFSLSFGKTYEMYPTRNIHNQLQLNTKTGEIKQIQDDGQQWTICNEIEKYGKKEDRFSLHETQNMWNFLLLDNYTGRVWQVQFSTEGEEYMFAFPINFTELAVPSKSSNWKDRFELHRTQNMWNFILLDSYTGRTWQLQYSTESLDNIMIVPIFDDALITSSNKKLSSRFKLHETQNMWTFILLDSYTGRLWQLQYTVDKDSMRGILIINEDELADENKKNIFYISPLTSMFQYYLTNDTTGEMWKFQWNTKGNDYRWIEKIK
;
A
#
# COMPACT_ATOMS: atom_id res chain seq x y z
N MET A 1 30.03 51.61 -8.22
CA MET A 1 29.90 50.25 -7.69
C MET A 1 29.73 50.35 -6.17
N ARG A 2 28.51 50.09 -5.64
CA ARG A 2 28.26 50.11 -4.19
C ARG A 2 28.75 48.76 -3.62
N SER A 3 29.77 48.79 -2.76
CA SER A 3 30.22 47.62 -2.01
C SER A 3 29.09 47.14 -1.09
N LEU A 4 28.72 45.84 -1.23
CA LEU A 4 27.81 45.19 -0.29
C LEU A 4 28.46 45.20 1.11
N THR A 5 27.77 45.75 2.10
CA THR A 5 28.23 45.76 3.46
C THR A 5 28.34 44.34 4.01
N ARG A 6 29.31 44.05 4.84
CA ARG A 6 29.61 42.73 5.46
C ARG A 6 28.35 42.13 6.12
N GLU A 7 27.44 42.96 6.62
CA GLU A 7 26.17 42.57 7.22
C GLU A 7 25.16 42.03 6.22
N ARG A 8 25.11 42.58 4.98
CA ARG A 8 24.26 42.07 3.89
C ARG A 8 24.80 40.75 3.34
N LEU A 9 26.11 40.62 3.28
CA LEU A 9 26.75 39.36 2.87
C LEU A 9 26.41 38.23 3.86
N ASN A 10 26.51 38.51 5.19
CA ASN A 10 26.18 37.55 6.23
C ASN A 10 24.70 37.15 6.21
N LYS A 11 23.77 38.08 5.94
CA LYS A 11 22.33 37.77 5.80
C LYS A 11 22.04 36.93 4.56
N ILE A 12 22.71 37.21 3.46
CA ILE A 12 22.57 36.41 2.23
C ILE A 12 23.15 35.00 2.44
N LEU A 13 24.29 34.86 3.12
CA LEU A 13 24.90 33.58 3.46
C LEU A 13 23.99 32.76 4.39
N LEU A 14 23.36 33.41 5.39
CA LEU A 14 22.43 32.78 6.31
C LEU A 14 21.16 32.27 5.59
N VAL A 15 20.63 33.05 4.65
CA VAL A 15 19.46 32.65 3.85
C VAL A 15 19.83 31.50 2.88
N ILE A 16 21.01 31.52 2.29
CA ILE A 16 21.50 30.42 1.44
C ILE A 16 21.74 29.14 2.28
N CYS A 17 22.32 29.25 3.49
CA CYS A 17 22.43 28.12 4.39
C CYS A 17 21.08 27.60 4.87
N MET A 18 20.08 28.46 5.17
CA MET A 18 18.72 28.04 5.48
C MET A 18 18.01 27.38 4.29
N LEU A 19 18.23 27.86 3.07
CA LEU A 19 17.67 27.21 1.87
C LEU A 19 18.34 25.87 1.54
N LEU A 20 19.63 25.71 1.88
CA LEU A 20 20.33 24.43 1.69
C LEU A 20 19.94 23.36 2.72
N THR A 21 19.42 23.75 3.90
CA THR A 21 18.96 22.78 4.90
C THR A 21 17.55 22.24 4.66
N PHE A 22 16.80 22.79 3.70
CA PHE A 22 15.46 22.30 3.33
C PHE A 22 15.39 21.35 2.12
N PHE A 23 16.52 21.11 1.45
CA PHE A 23 16.61 20.02 0.46
C PHE A 23 17.28 18.79 1.11
N SER A 24 16.67 18.19 2.10
CA SER A 24 16.88 16.79 2.36
C SER A 24 16.21 16.02 1.20
N LEU A 25 16.95 15.79 0.13
CA LEU A 25 16.65 14.71 -0.82
C LEU A 25 16.61 13.45 0.05
N SER A 26 15.40 13.01 0.39
CA SER A 26 15.20 11.67 0.94
C SER A 26 15.56 10.69 -0.18
N PHE A 27 16.81 10.34 -0.28
CA PHE A 27 17.20 9.18 -1.07
C PHE A 27 16.59 7.97 -0.37
N GLY A 28 15.75 7.23 -1.09
CA GLY A 28 15.26 5.95 -0.62
C GLY A 28 16.45 5.08 -0.18
N LYS A 29 16.30 4.39 0.94
CA LYS A 29 17.36 3.51 1.43
C LYS A 29 17.44 2.30 0.52
N THR A 30 18.60 2.01 -0.03
CA THR A 30 18.81 0.80 -0.82
C THR A 30 18.67 -0.48 0.02
N TYR A 31 19.04 -0.42 1.30
CA TYR A 31 18.90 -1.52 2.24
C TYR A 31 18.06 -1.09 3.44
N GLU A 32 17.06 -1.87 3.76
CA GLU A 32 16.21 -1.69 4.93
C GLU A 32 16.30 -2.89 5.86
N MET A 33 16.29 -2.60 7.17
CA MET A 33 16.31 -3.63 8.21
C MET A 33 14.92 -3.79 8.80
N TYR A 34 14.45 -5.01 8.87
CA TYR A 34 13.15 -5.38 9.43
C TYR A 34 13.38 -6.25 10.67
N PRO A 35 12.96 -5.78 11.86
CA PRO A 35 13.01 -6.60 13.05
C PRO A 35 12.08 -7.80 12.90
N THR A 36 12.49 -8.93 13.39
CA THR A 36 11.60 -10.09 13.52
C THR A 36 11.09 -10.20 14.95
N ARG A 37 10.11 -11.04 15.19
CA ARG A 37 9.67 -11.36 16.56
C ARG A 37 10.67 -12.27 17.31
N ASN A 38 11.61 -12.85 16.61
CA ASN A 38 12.77 -13.47 17.22
C ASN A 38 13.84 -12.40 17.46
N ILE A 39 14.14 -12.11 18.72
CA ILE A 39 15.00 -10.98 19.12
C ILE A 39 16.44 -11.08 18.62
N HIS A 40 16.87 -12.27 18.20
CA HIS A 40 18.24 -12.52 17.72
C HIS A 40 18.36 -12.44 16.20
N ASN A 41 17.28 -12.19 15.48
CA ASN A 41 17.27 -12.18 14.02
C ASN A 41 16.59 -10.94 13.45
N GLN A 42 17.15 -10.42 12.36
CA GLN A 42 16.58 -9.37 11.54
C GLN A 42 16.61 -9.80 10.08
N LEU A 43 15.73 -9.22 9.27
CA LEU A 43 15.77 -9.37 7.83
C LEU A 43 16.29 -8.07 7.19
N GLN A 44 17.25 -8.20 6.28
CA GLN A 44 17.72 -7.12 5.44
C GLN A 44 17.13 -7.27 4.04
N LEU A 45 16.42 -6.26 3.59
CA LEU A 45 15.88 -6.16 2.24
C LEU A 45 16.71 -5.19 1.40
N ASN A 46 17.11 -5.61 0.21
CA ASN A 46 17.51 -4.69 -0.85
C ASN A 46 16.25 -4.19 -1.58
N THR A 47 15.86 -2.95 -1.32
CA THR A 47 14.61 -2.36 -1.84
C THR A 47 14.58 -2.20 -3.36
N LYS A 48 15.73 -2.31 -4.03
CA LYS A 48 15.86 -2.20 -5.50
C LYS A 48 15.75 -3.53 -6.21
N THR A 49 16.21 -4.62 -5.56
CA THR A 49 16.40 -5.92 -6.21
C THR A 49 15.51 -7.02 -5.63
N GLY A 50 14.94 -6.81 -4.45
CA GLY A 50 14.15 -7.81 -3.73
C GLY A 50 15.00 -8.89 -3.04
N GLU A 51 16.36 -8.76 -3.04
CA GLU A 51 17.21 -9.65 -2.27
C GLU A 51 16.91 -9.54 -0.77
N ILE A 52 16.79 -10.69 -0.10
CA ILE A 52 16.53 -10.76 1.34
C ILE A 52 17.58 -11.63 2.00
N LYS A 53 18.16 -11.12 3.09
CA LYS A 53 19.05 -11.86 3.99
C LYS A 53 18.48 -11.87 5.39
N GLN A 54 18.62 -13.03 6.05
CA GLN A 54 18.52 -13.13 7.50
C GLN A 54 19.87 -12.78 8.10
N ILE A 55 19.87 -11.94 9.13
CA ILE A 55 21.07 -11.53 9.87
C ILE A 55 20.85 -11.86 11.35
N GLN A 56 21.78 -12.58 11.94
CA GLN A 56 21.76 -12.94 13.36
C GLN A 56 22.65 -12.00 14.17
N ASP A 57 22.41 -11.87 15.47
CA ASP A 57 23.14 -10.97 16.38
C ASP A 57 24.67 -11.20 16.39
N ASP A 58 25.10 -12.44 16.15
CA ASP A 58 26.53 -12.82 16.06
C ASP A 58 27.17 -12.47 14.72
N GLY A 59 26.41 -11.86 13.80
CA GLY A 59 26.84 -11.44 12.49
C GLY A 59 26.76 -12.50 11.40
N GLN A 60 26.27 -13.70 11.70
CA GLN A 60 25.99 -14.71 10.68
C GLN A 60 24.86 -14.25 9.75
N GLN A 61 24.96 -14.60 8.45
CA GLN A 61 24.02 -14.18 7.42
C GLN A 61 23.67 -15.33 6.51
N TRP A 62 22.39 -15.41 6.12
CA TRP A 62 21.85 -16.37 5.15
C TRP A 62 21.00 -15.67 4.12
N THR A 63 21.15 -16.01 2.86
CA THR A 63 20.31 -15.48 1.80
C THR A 63 19.03 -16.29 1.68
N ILE A 64 17.90 -15.66 2.00
CA ILE A 64 16.56 -16.28 1.87
C ILE A 64 16.04 -16.12 0.45
N CYS A 65 16.24 -14.94 -0.15
CA CYS A 65 15.80 -14.62 -1.51
C CYS A 65 16.92 -13.95 -2.27
N ASN A 66 17.24 -14.48 -3.47
CA ASN A 66 18.15 -13.83 -4.39
C ASN A 66 17.48 -12.65 -5.10
N GLU A 67 18.25 -11.88 -5.85
CA GLU A 67 17.71 -10.81 -6.69
C GLU A 67 16.61 -11.32 -7.62
N ILE A 68 15.42 -10.70 -7.56
CA ILE A 68 14.24 -11.04 -8.37
C ILE A 68 13.85 -9.93 -9.34
N GLU A 69 14.68 -8.91 -9.42
CA GLU A 69 14.44 -7.75 -10.26
C GLU A 69 14.47 -8.14 -11.75
N LYS A 70 13.47 -7.64 -12.52
CA LYS A 70 13.27 -7.93 -13.95
C LYS A 70 13.22 -6.68 -14.83
N TYR A 71 12.81 -5.53 -14.29
CA TYR A 71 12.49 -4.32 -15.06
C TYR A 71 13.44 -3.15 -14.80
N GLY A 72 14.61 -3.40 -14.24
CA GLY A 72 15.61 -2.41 -13.84
C GLY A 72 15.49 -2.02 -12.37
N LYS A 73 16.64 -1.80 -11.75
CA LYS A 73 16.78 -1.44 -10.34
C LYS A 73 16.15 -0.07 -10.09
N LYS A 74 15.05 -0.02 -9.36
CA LYS A 74 14.31 1.20 -9.00
C LYS A 74 14.32 1.38 -7.50
N GLU A 75 14.51 2.62 -7.04
CA GLU A 75 14.42 2.96 -5.61
C GLU A 75 13.03 2.57 -5.07
N ASP A 76 13.00 2.07 -3.85
CA ASP A 76 11.79 1.74 -3.09
C ASP A 76 10.81 0.80 -3.85
N ARG A 77 11.35 -0.05 -4.75
CA ARG A 77 10.51 -0.96 -5.54
C ARG A 77 9.95 -2.10 -4.72
N PHE A 78 10.75 -2.64 -3.82
CA PHE A 78 10.35 -3.76 -2.97
C PHE A 78 10.14 -3.33 -1.53
N SER A 79 9.12 -3.87 -0.89
CA SER A 79 8.82 -3.69 0.52
C SER A 79 8.50 -5.01 1.21
N LEU A 80 8.89 -5.14 2.48
CA LEU A 80 8.63 -6.32 3.30
C LEU A 80 7.51 -6.00 4.30
N HIS A 81 6.52 -6.87 4.37
CA HIS A 81 5.37 -6.71 5.25
C HIS A 81 5.33 -7.86 6.26
N GLU A 82 5.31 -7.51 7.54
CA GLU A 82 5.13 -8.49 8.60
C GLU A 82 3.77 -9.16 8.50
N THR A 83 3.71 -10.45 8.83
CA THR A 83 2.46 -11.16 9.05
C THR A 83 2.16 -11.33 10.55
N GLN A 84 1.02 -11.89 10.89
CA GLN A 84 0.75 -12.29 12.28
C GLN A 84 1.51 -13.57 12.69
N ASN A 85 1.95 -14.37 11.73
CA ASN A 85 2.87 -15.49 11.98
C ASN A 85 4.28 -14.95 12.20
N MET A 86 4.94 -15.41 13.28
CA MET A 86 6.24 -14.87 13.68
C MET A 86 7.39 -15.18 12.72
N TRP A 87 7.25 -16.22 11.89
CA TRP A 87 8.31 -16.71 10.99
C TRP A 87 8.13 -16.24 9.55
N ASN A 88 7.00 -15.58 9.24
CA ASN A 88 6.65 -15.26 7.86
C ASN A 88 6.48 -13.76 7.63
N PHE A 89 6.96 -13.33 6.48
CA PHE A 89 6.77 -12.00 5.90
C PHE A 89 6.20 -12.13 4.50
N LEU A 90 5.65 -11.04 3.97
CA LEU A 90 5.29 -10.92 2.56
C LEU A 90 6.20 -9.89 1.91
N LEU A 91 6.87 -10.27 0.83
CA LEU A 91 7.62 -9.36 -0.03
C LEU A 91 6.71 -8.88 -1.15
N LEU A 92 6.54 -7.58 -1.29
CA LEU A 92 5.77 -6.95 -2.36
C LEU A 92 6.69 -6.24 -3.35
N ASP A 93 6.50 -6.49 -4.63
CA ASP A 93 6.96 -5.60 -5.71
C ASP A 93 5.91 -4.50 -5.92
N ASN A 94 6.15 -3.32 -5.38
CA ASN A 94 5.26 -2.15 -5.40
C ASN A 94 4.94 -1.66 -6.82
N TYR A 95 5.70 -2.10 -7.83
CA TYR A 95 5.54 -1.71 -9.24
C TYR A 95 4.65 -2.66 -10.03
N THR A 96 4.78 -3.98 -9.79
CA THR A 96 4.12 -5.00 -10.60
C THR A 96 2.99 -5.72 -9.88
N GLY A 97 2.90 -5.58 -8.56
CA GLY A 97 1.93 -6.27 -7.71
C GLY A 97 2.25 -7.76 -7.53
N ARG A 98 3.49 -8.20 -7.82
CA ARG A 98 3.92 -9.54 -7.44
C ARG A 98 4.19 -9.62 -5.95
N VAL A 99 3.81 -10.74 -5.35
CA VAL A 99 3.98 -10.98 -3.92
C VAL A 99 4.62 -12.34 -3.70
N TRP A 100 5.52 -12.43 -2.73
CA TRP A 100 6.14 -13.67 -2.27
C TRP A 100 5.89 -13.85 -0.78
N GLN A 101 5.63 -15.08 -0.38
CA GLN A 101 5.75 -15.48 1.02
C GLN A 101 7.22 -15.70 1.31
N VAL A 102 7.73 -15.08 2.37
CA VAL A 102 9.11 -15.18 2.84
C VAL A 102 9.11 -15.80 4.21
N GLN A 103 9.83 -16.91 4.38
CA GLN A 103 10.02 -17.56 5.67
C GLN A 103 11.48 -17.50 6.07
N PHE A 104 11.76 -17.02 7.28
CA PHE A 104 13.05 -17.15 7.93
C PHE A 104 13.02 -18.28 8.96
N SER A 105 14.18 -18.79 9.37
CA SER A 105 14.27 -19.91 10.32
C SER A 105 15.48 -19.77 11.22
N THR A 106 15.38 -20.38 12.41
CA THR A 106 16.51 -20.62 13.34
C THR A 106 16.89 -22.10 13.42
N GLU A 107 16.19 -22.97 12.71
CA GLU A 107 16.39 -24.43 12.74
C GLU A 107 17.30 -24.91 11.61
N GLY A 108 17.40 -24.17 10.51
CA GLY A 108 18.26 -24.49 9.36
C GLY A 108 17.86 -23.75 8.09
N GLU A 109 18.78 -23.72 7.11
CA GLU A 109 18.56 -23.06 5.81
C GLU A 109 17.48 -23.76 4.99
N GLU A 110 17.27 -25.06 5.19
CA GLU A 110 16.24 -25.86 4.51
C GLU A 110 14.81 -25.41 4.84
N TYR A 111 14.62 -24.63 5.92
CA TYR A 111 13.34 -24.03 6.29
C TYR A 111 13.20 -22.57 5.86
N MET A 112 14.23 -22.02 5.19
CA MET A 112 14.24 -20.65 4.68
C MET A 112 13.82 -20.65 3.22
N PHE A 113 12.83 -19.83 2.86
CA PHE A 113 12.39 -19.72 1.46
C PHE A 113 11.71 -18.40 1.16
N ALA A 114 11.68 -18.05 -0.12
CA ALA A 114 10.79 -17.05 -0.72
C ALA A 114 9.99 -17.71 -1.85
N PHE A 115 8.70 -17.89 -1.64
CA PHE A 115 7.80 -18.56 -2.58
C PHE A 115 6.80 -17.57 -3.19
N PRO A 116 6.68 -17.48 -4.54
CA PRO A 116 5.75 -16.56 -5.17
C PRO A 116 4.30 -16.96 -4.88
N ILE A 117 3.49 -16.02 -4.39
CA ILE A 117 2.05 -16.19 -4.22
C ILE A 117 1.34 -16.00 -5.57
N ASN A 118 1.79 -15.04 -6.37
CA ASN A 118 1.40 -14.90 -7.77
C ASN A 118 2.61 -14.97 -8.71
N PHE A 119 2.46 -15.71 -9.80
CA PHE A 119 3.52 -15.94 -10.77
C PHE A 119 3.55 -14.91 -11.90
N THR A 120 2.50 -14.12 -12.03
CA THR A 120 2.35 -13.10 -13.07
C THR A 120 2.28 -11.70 -12.47
N GLU A 121 2.78 -10.73 -13.22
CA GLU A 121 2.61 -9.33 -12.87
C GLU A 121 1.14 -8.90 -13.04
N LEU A 122 0.59 -8.20 -12.07
CA LEU A 122 -0.76 -7.59 -12.16
C LEU A 122 -0.75 -6.31 -12.98
N ALA A 123 0.44 -5.73 -13.17
CA ALA A 123 0.68 -4.63 -14.09
C ALA A 123 2.10 -4.71 -14.65
N VAL A 124 2.25 -4.45 -15.95
CA VAL A 124 3.55 -4.46 -16.65
C VAL A 124 4.05 -3.02 -16.78
N PRO A 125 5.16 -2.65 -16.13
CA PRO A 125 5.71 -1.30 -16.23
C PRO A 125 6.30 -1.05 -17.62
N SER A 126 6.03 0.13 -18.19
CA SER A 126 6.76 0.64 -19.35
C SER A 126 8.03 1.36 -18.89
N LYS A 127 8.98 1.60 -19.82
CA LYS A 127 10.21 2.35 -19.51
C LYS A 127 9.97 3.77 -18.96
N SER A 128 8.84 4.37 -19.33
CA SER A 128 8.42 5.71 -18.87
C SER A 128 7.55 5.68 -17.61
N SER A 129 7.19 4.51 -17.10
CA SER A 129 6.34 4.39 -15.92
C SER A 129 7.08 4.83 -14.67
N ASN A 130 6.49 5.77 -13.95
CA ASN A 130 6.90 6.12 -12.60
C ASN A 130 5.84 5.60 -11.63
N TRP A 131 5.87 4.30 -11.36
CA TRP A 131 4.86 3.59 -10.58
C TRP A 131 5.30 3.38 -9.12
N LYS A 132 6.00 4.33 -8.58
CA LYS A 132 6.34 4.31 -7.15
C LYS A 132 5.04 4.15 -6.34
N ASP A 133 5.04 3.23 -5.39
CA ASP A 133 3.94 2.97 -4.46
C ASP A 133 2.59 2.69 -5.16
N ARG A 134 2.63 2.00 -6.32
CA ARG A 134 1.40 1.66 -7.04
C ARG A 134 0.60 0.56 -6.34
N PHE A 135 1.26 -0.49 -5.90
CA PHE A 135 0.63 -1.58 -5.19
C PHE A 135 0.86 -1.47 -3.69
N GLU A 136 -0.18 -1.72 -2.92
CA GLU A 136 -0.18 -1.63 -1.47
C GLU A 136 -0.79 -2.89 -0.87
N LEU A 137 -0.14 -3.48 0.16
CA LEU A 137 -0.66 -4.60 0.93
C LEU A 137 -1.30 -4.09 2.22
N HIS A 138 -2.59 -4.40 2.38
CA HIS A 138 -3.36 -4.10 3.58
C HIS A 138 -3.60 -5.37 4.38
N ARG A 139 -3.26 -5.34 5.67
CA ARG A 139 -3.56 -6.43 6.60
C ARG A 139 -5.06 -6.56 6.78
N THR A 140 -5.52 -7.78 7.04
CA THR A 140 -6.88 -8.02 7.53
C THR A 140 -6.84 -8.50 8.97
N GLN A 141 -7.99 -8.56 9.61
CA GLN A 141 -8.09 -9.15 10.95
C GLN A 141 -7.94 -10.69 10.91
N ASN A 142 -8.08 -11.31 9.73
CA ASN A 142 -7.73 -12.71 9.52
C ASN A 142 -6.22 -12.80 9.27
N MET A 143 -5.51 -13.57 10.12
CA MET A 143 -4.05 -13.63 10.11
C MET A 143 -3.44 -14.14 8.80
N TRP A 144 -4.19 -14.89 8.01
CA TRP A 144 -3.72 -15.53 6.78
C TRP A 144 -4.01 -14.71 5.52
N ASN A 145 -4.84 -13.66 5.64
CA ASN A 145 -5.32 -12.91 4.50
C ASN A 145 -4.85 -11.45 4.49
N PHE A 146 -4.60 -10.97 3.28
CA PHE A 146 -4.28 -9.57 2.97
C PHE A 146 -5.12 -9.10 1.79
N ILE A 147 -5.34 -7.80 1.70
CA ILE A 147 -5.88 -7.17 0.50
C ILE A 147 -4.75 -6.46 -0.23
N LEU A 148 -4.56 -6.78 -1.50
CA LEU A 148 -3.65 -6.08 -2.39
C LEU A 148 -4.46 -5.05 -3.19
N LEU A 149 -4.06 -3.80 -3.12
CA LEU A 149 -4.65 -2.66 -3.82
C LEU A 149 -3.72 -2.16 -4.93
N ASP A 150 -4.23 -2.01 -6.15
CA ASP A 150 -3.64 -1.11 -7.15
C ASP A 150 -4.16 0.30 -6.89
N SER A 151 -3.40 1.11 -6.18
CA SER A 151 -3.77 2.46 -5.77
C SER A 151 -3.97 3.44 -6.93
N TYR A 152 -3.58 3.05 -8.15
CA TYR A 152 -3.75 3.85 -9.36
C TYR A 152 -5.09 3.60 -10.05
N THR A 153 -5.57 2.36 -10.04
CA THR A 153 -6.76 1.94 -10.80
C THR A 153 -7.94 1.53 -9.96
N GLY A 154 -7.73 1.30 -8.66
CA GLY A 154 -8.76 0.80 -7.74
C GLY A 154 -9.02 -0.71 -7.82
N ARG A 155 -8.23 -1.45 -8.62
CA ARG A 155 -8.32 -2.91 -8.64
C ARG A 155 -7.84 -3.49 -7.32
N THR A 156 -8.48 -4.56 -6.89
CA THR A 156 -8.18 -5.20 -5.60
C THR A 156 -8.22 -6.71 -5.67
N TRP A 157 -7.34 -7.35 -4.92
CA TRP A 157 -7.23 -8.81 -4.82
C TRP A 157 -7.17 -9.23 -3.35
N GLN A 158 -7.78 -10.35 -3.05
CA GLN A 158 -7.54 -11.08 -1.81
C GLN A 158 -6.33 -11.98 -2.00
N LEU A 159 -5.39 -11.90 -1.07
CA LEU A 159 -4.19 -12.72 -1.01
C LEU A 159 -4.24 -13.56 0.27
N GLN A 160 -3.91 -14.85 0.15
CA GLN A 160 -3.75 -15.75 1.28
C GLN A 160 -2.37 -16.41 1.21
N TYR A 161 -1.66 -16.40 2.32
CA TYR A 161 -0.46 -17.20 2.53
C TYR A 161 -0.76 -18.36 3.48
N SER A 162 0.09 -19.39 3.48
CA SER A 162 -0.07 -20.58 4.33
C SER A 162 1.28 -21.12 4.81
N THR A 163 1.28 -21.68 6.00
CA THR A 163 2.42 -22.42 6.56
C THR A 163 2.21 -23.94 6.54
N GLU A 164 1.03 -24.40 6.12
CA GLU A 164 0.67 -25.82 6.15
C GLU A 164 0.78 -26.47 4.78
N SER A 165 0.32 -25.79 3.72
CA SER A 165 0.32 -26.32 2.37
C SER A 165 0.39 -25.21 1.33
N LEU A 166 1.14 -25.46 0.24
CA LEU A 166 1.18 -24.57 -0.92
C LEU A 166 -0.18 -24.48 -1.62
N ASP A 167 -1.03 -25.50 -1.51
CA ASP A 167 -2.39 -25.49 -2.07
C ASP A 167 -3.31 -24.45 -1.41
N ASN A 168 -2.94 -23.98 -0.23
CA ASN A 168 -3.67 -22.95 0.50
C ASN A 168 -3.14 -21.53 0.21
N ILE A 169 -2.13 -21.40 -0.65
CA ILE A 169 -1.59 -20.12 -1.07
C ILE A 169 -2.35 -19.65 -2.31
N MET A 170 -2.95 -18.47 -2.26
CA MET A 170 -3.74 -17.96 -3.37
C MET A 170 -3.71 -16.44 -3.49
N ILE A 171 -3.95 -15.96 -4.70
CA ILE A 171 -4.39 -14.60 -4.99
C ILE A 171 -5.60 -14.67 -5.90
N VAL A 172 -6.69 -14.02 -5.51
CA VAL A 172 -7.94 -14.01 -6.27
C VAL A 172 -8.48 -12.60 -6.36
N PRO A 173 -9.04 -12.18 -7.50
CA PRO A 173 -9.60 -10.84 -7.63
C PRO A 173 -10.81 -10.67 -6.70
N ILE A 174 -10.86 -9.51 -6.02
CA ILE A 174 -12.08 -8.98 -5.43
C ILE A 174 -12.79 -8.12 -6.46
N PHE A 175 -12.01 -7.25 -7.12
CA PHE A 175 -12.48 -6.43 -8.22
C PHE A 175 -11.30 -6.15 -9.17
N ASP A 176 -11.37 -6.65 -10.40
CA ASP A 176 -10.27 -6.62 -11.38
C ASP A 176 -10.49 -5.63 -12.53
N ASP A 177 -11.61 -4.91 -12.55
CA ASP A 177 -11.83 -3.81 -13.49
C ASP A 177 -11.24 -2.50 -12.95
N ALA A 178 -10.67 -1.68 -13.84
CA ALA A 178 -10.19 -0.37 -13.45
C ALA A 178 -11.38 0.57 -13.19
N LEU A 179 -11.43 1.16 -12.00
CA LEU A 179 -12.47 2.14 -11.63
C LEU A 179 -12.31 3.49 -12.34
N ILE A 180 -11.19 3.67 -13.05
CA ILE A 180 -10.92 4.82 -13.90
C ILE A 180 -10.45 4.36 -15.27
N THR A 181 -10.96 5.01 -16.31
CA THR A 181 -10.64 4.71 -17.72
C THR A 181 -9.70 5.73 -18.37
N SER A 182 -9.39 6.84 -17.68
CA SER A 182 -8.59 7.93 -18.22
C SER A 182 -7.10 7.58 -18.23
N SER A 183 -6.53 7.43 -19.43
CA SER A 183 -5.13 7.06 -19.68
C SER A 183 -4.12 8.21 -19.45
N ASN A 184 -4.55 9.41 -19.16
CA ASN A 184 -3.71 10.61 -19.32
C ASN A 184 -3.26 11.30 -18.03
N LYS A 185 -3.52 10.74 -16.85
CA LYS A 185 -3.18 11.42 -15.59
C LYS A 185 -2.13 10.67 -14.80
N LYS A 186 -1.19 11.42 -14.23
CA LYS A 186 -0.30 10.93 -13.19
C LYS A 186 -1.14 10.48 -12.00
N LEU A 187 -1.54 9.24 -12.04
CA LEU A 187 -2.30 8.60 -10.98
C LEU A 187 -1.27 8.09 -9.99
N SER A 188 -1.10 8.76 -8.88
CA SER A 188 -0.31 8.25 -7.77
C SER A 188 -1.19 8.21 -6.53
N SER A 189 -1.33 7.05 -5.91
CA SER A 189 -2.06 6.86 -4.65
C SER A 189 -3.46 7.49 -4.65
N ARG A 190 -4.20 7.34 -5.77
CA ARG A 190 -5.55 7.89 -5.93
C ARG A 190 -6.55 7.12 -5.08
N PHE A 191 -6.49 5.79 -5.18
CA PHE A 191 -7.36 4.93 -4.40
C PHE A 191 -6.74 4.60 -3.06
N LYS A 192 -7.58 4.61 -2.02
CA LYS A 192 -7.18 4.30 -0.64
C LYS A 192 -8.13 3.30 -0.04
N LEU A 193 -7.58 2.32 0.66
CA LEU A 193 -8.35 1.32 1.37
C LEU A 193 -8.35 1.62 2.87
N HIS A 194 -9.53 1.65 3.47
CA HIS A 194 -9.73 1.92 4.88
C HIS A 194 -10.37 0.72 5.57
N GLU A 195 -9.78 0.30 6.66
CA GLU A 195 -10.33 -0.76 7.50
C GLU A 195 -11.64 -0.32 8.17
N THR A 196 -12.54 -1.25 8.34
CA THR A 196 -13.72 -1.09 9.18
C THR A 196 -13.59 -1.93 10.45
N GLN A 197 -14.54 -1.78 11.39
CA GLN A 197 -14.59 -2.67 12.55
C GLN A 197 -15.10 -4.09 12.20
N ASN A 198 -15.62 -4.29 11.00
CA ASN A 198 -15.98 -5.61 10.49
C ASN A 198 -14.77 -6.25 9.79
N MET A 199 -14.36 -7.43 10.25
CA MET A 199 -13.16 -8.09 9.75
C MET A 199 -13.17 -8.43 8.25
N TRP A 200 -14.35 -8.48 7.63
CA TRP A 200 -14.55 -8.87 6.23
C TRP A 200 -14.73 -7.69 5.28
N THR A 201 -14.76 -6.46 5.82
CA THR A 201 -15.19 -5.28 5.07
C THR A 201 -14.18 -4.15 5.15
N PHE A 202 -13.89 -3.53 4.01
CA PHE A 202 -13.12 -2.30 3.87
C PHE A 202 -13.93 -1.25 3.14
N ILE A 203 -13.53 0.01 3.25
CA ILE A 203 -14.02 1.11 2.41
C ILE A 203 -12.94 1.46 1.41
N LEU A 204 -13.26 1.38 0.13
CA LEU A 204 -12.41 1.85 -0.96
C LEU A 204 -12.84 3.28 -1.33
N LEU A 205 -11.89 4.21 -1.25
CA LEU A 205 -12.07 5.63 -1.53
C LEU A 205 -11.29 6.02 -2.79
N ASP A 206 -11.96 6.66 -3.74
CA ASP A 206 -11.30 7.51 -4.73
C ASP A 206 -11.04 8.88 -4.10
N SER A 207 -9.82 9.14 -3.66
CA SER A 207 -9.45 10.36 -2.94
C SER A 207 -9.48 11.63 -3.80
N TYR A 208 -9.67 11.52 -5.13
CA TYR A 208 -9.76 12.67 -6.04
C TYR A 208 -11.20 13.12 -6.26
N THR A 209 -12.12 12.18 -6.40
CA THR A 209 -13.51 12.47 -6.74
C THR A 209 -14.50 12.30 -5.60
N GLY A 210 -14.10 11.61 -4.52
CA GLY A 210 -14.98 11.31 -3.38
C GLY A 210 -15.92 10.13 -3.64
N ARG A 211 -15.72 9.34 -4.71
CA ARG A 211 -16.46 8.09 -4.93
C ARG A 211 -16.07 7.07 -3.86
N LEU A 212 -17.04 6.27 -3.44
CA LEU A 212 -16.91 5.34 -2.32
C LEU A 212 -17.52 3.99 -2.64
N TRP A 213 -16.81 2.94 -2.28
CA TRP A 213 -17.29 1.55 -2.37
C TRP A 213 -17.05 0.82 -1.05
N GLN A 214 -17.96 -0.04 -0.70
CA GLN A 214 -17.75 -1.09 0.29
C GLN A 214 -17.08 -2.26 -0.40
N LEU A 215 -15.88 -2.63 0.03
CA LEU A 215 -15.16 -3.82 -0.43
C LEU A 215 -15.38 -4.93 0.58
N GLN A 216 -15.73 -6.12 0.09
CA GLN A 216 -15.92 -7.31 0.90
C GLN A 216 -15.05 -8.46 0.38
N TYR A 217 -14.34 -9.12 1.29
CA TYR A 217 -13.64 -10.37 1.03
C TYR A 217 -14.19 -11.49 1.89
N THR A 218 -13.86 -12.75 1.54
CA THR A 218 -14.36 -13.93 2.26
C THR A 218 -13.37 -15.08 2.13
N VAL A 219 -13.40 -15.99 3.10
CA VAL A 219 -12.65 -17.27 3.05
C VAL A 219 -13.52 -18.46 2.65
N ASP A 220 -14.86 -18.31 2.65
CA ASP A 220 -15.77 -19.44 2.50
C ASP A 220 -16.42 -19.54 1.11
N LYS A 221 -16.89 -18.42 0.54
CA LYS A 221 -17.68 -18.44 -0.71
C LYS A 221 -17.35 -17.28 -1.62
N ASP A 222 -16.98 -17.60 -2.86
CA ASP A 222 -16.65 -16.59 -3.88
C ASP A 222 -17.79 -15.60 -4.14
N SER A 223 -19.05 -16.01 -4.00
CA SER A 223 -20.22 -15.15 -4.18
C SER A 223 -20.33 -13.99 -3.19
N MET A 224 -19.53 -13.99 -2.12
CA MET A 224 -19.51 -12.91 -1.12
C MET A 224 -18.32 -11.96 -1.30
N ARG A 225 -17.51 -12.16 -2.35
CA ARG A 225 -16.35 -11.32 -2.68
C ARG A 225 -16.74 -10.27 -3.71
N GLY A 226 -16.39 -9.01 -3.48
CA GLY A 226 -16.67 -7.95 -4.45
C GLY A 226 -16.68 -6.56 -3.85
N ILE A 227 -17.10 -5.59 -4.68
CA ILE A 227 -17.34 -4.21 -4.24
C ILE A 227 -18.82 -3.86 -4.41
N LEU A 228 -19.31 -3.01 -3.51
CA LEU A 228 -20.69 -2.53 -3.49
C LEU A 228 -20.67 -1.00 -3.42
N ILE A 229 -21.44 -0.33 -4.26
CA ILE A 229 -21.44 1.13 -4.36
C ILE A 229 -22.03 1.75 -3.08
N ILE A 230 -21.32 2.75 -2.51
CA ILE A 230 -21.84 3.66 -1.49
C ILE A 230 -22.15 5.01 -2.14
N ASN A 231 -21.20 5.52 -2.93
CA ASN A 231 -21.34 6.74 -3.71
C ASN A 231 -20.63 6.58 -5.05
N GLU A 232 -21.37 6.72 -6.14
CA GLU A 232 -20.87 6.67 -7.51
C GLU A 232 -20.67 8.05 -8.13
N ASP A 233 -21.27 9.08 -7.52
CA ASP A 233 -21.17 10.45 -7.98
C ASP A 233 -19.80 11.06 -7.68
N GLU A 234 -19.25 11.80 -8.63
CA GLU A 234 -18.06 12.61 -8.43
C GLU A 234 -18.43 13.88 -7.66
N LEU A 235 -17.97 13.98 -6.41
CA LEU A 235 -18.21 15.14 -5.54
C LEU A 235 -17.29 16.32 -5.85
N ALA A 236 -16.25 16.10 -6.65
CA ALA A 236 -15.34 17.11 -7.15
C ALA A 236 -14.80 16.72 -8.53
N ASP A 237 -14.44 17.74 -9.32
CA ASP A 237 -13.77 17.54 -10.61
C ASP A 237 -12.40 16.91 -10.41
N GLU A 238 -12.16 15.76 -11.00
CA GLU A 238 -10.90 15.01 -10.94
C GLU A 238 -9.67 15.80 -11.44
N ASN A 239 -9.89 16.87 -12.23
CA ASN A 239 -8.83 17.78 -12.70
C ASN A 239 -8.36 18.76 -11.62
N LYS A 240 -9.14 18.94 -10.55
CA LYS A 240 -8.76 19.73 -9.39
C LYS A 240 -8.10 18.81 -8.39
N LYS A 241 -7.01 19.25 -7.78
CA LYS A 241 -6.37 18.51 -6.70
C LYS A 241 -7.23 18.54 -5.44
N ASN A 242 -8.38 17.89 -5.50
CA ASN A 242 -9.20 17.66 -4.32
C ASN A 242 -8.71 16.37 -3.65
N ILE A 243 -8.48 16.44 -2.36
CA ILE A 243 -8.07 15.29 -1.57
C ILE A 243 -9.19 14.99 -0.60
N PHE A 244 -9.88 13.89 -0.83
CA PHE A 244 -10.86 13.39 0.11
C PHE A 244 -10.20 12.43 1.10
N TYR A 245 -10.67 12.49 2.34
CA TYR A 245 -10.33 11.52 3.38
C TYR A 245 -11.57 11.15 4.20
N ILE A 246 -11.53 9.99 4.85
CA ILE A 246 -12.61 9.53 5.70
C ILE A 246 -12.19 9.51 7.17
N SER A 247 -13.17 9.77 8.05
CA SER A 247 -13.02 9.70 9.49
C SER A 247 -14.14 8.88 10.11
N PRO A 248 -13.84 7.92 11.00
CA PRO A 248 -14.86 7.08 11.62
C PRO A 248 -15.73 7.88 12.58
N LEU A 249 -17.01 7.47 12.69
CA LEU A 249 -17.93 7.89 13.74
C LEU A 249 -18.00 6.84 14.85
N THR A 250 -18.76 7.13 15.89
CA THR A 250 -18.99 6.18 17.00
C THR A 250 -19.71 4.90 16.52
N SER A 251 -20.58 5.03 15.53
CA SER A 251 -21.19 3.86 14.88
C SER A 251 -20.20 3.17 13.97
N MET A 252 -20.03 1.86 14.10
CA MET A 252 -19.15 1.06 13.24
C MET A 252 -19.47 1.16 11.73
N PHE A 253 -20.70 1.56 11.38
CA PHE A 253 -21.18 1.62 10.01
C PHE A 253 -21.06 3.02 9.39
N GLN A 254 -20.77 4.06 10.16
CA GLN A 254 -20.86 5.45 9.73
C GLN A 254 -19.51 6.17 9.77
N TYR A 255 -19.31 7.02 8.79
CA TYR A 255 -18.09 7.80 8.61
C TYR A 255 -18.39 9.19 8.07
N TYR A 256 -17.49 10.13 8.31
CA TYR A 256 -17.42 11.38 7.54
C TYR A 256 -16.48 11.22 6.36
N LEU A 257 -16.89 11.78 5.22
CA LEU A 257 -16.05 12.08 4.08
C LEU A 257 -15.81 13.59 4.07
N THR A 258 -14.55 14.00 4.04
CA THR A 258 -14.18 15.43 4.03
C THR A 258 -13.33 15.73 2.81
N ASN A 259 -13.64 16.82 2.13
CA ASN A 259 -12.78 17.43 1.13
C ASN A 259 -11.80 18.39 1.82
N ASP A 260 -10.53 18.02 1.91
CA ASP A 260 -9.49 18.79 2.61
C ASP A 260 -9.23 20.17 1.96
N THR A 261 -9.56 20.33 0.68
CA THR A 261 -9.36 21.59 -0.06
C THR A 261 -10.47 22.60 0.21
N THR A 262 -11.74 22.15 0.28
CA THR A 262 -12.91 23.03 0.41
C THR A 262 -13.50 23.05 1.81
N GLY A 263 -13.16 22.07 2.65
CA GLY A 263 -13.77 21.88 3.97
C GLY A 263 -15.18 21.28 3.92
N GLU A 264 -15.71 20.98 2.73
CA GLU A 264 -17.01 20.37 2.59
C GLU A 264 -17.02 18.96 3.17
N MET A 265 -18.13 18.60 3.80
CA MET A 265 -18.27 17.33 4.49
C MET A 265 -19.55 16.61 4.09
N TRP A 266 -19.44 15.29 4.07
CA TRP A 266 -20.55 14.35 3.88
C TRP A 266 -20.53 13.31 4.99
N LYS A 267 -21.70 12.83 5.37
CA LYS A 267 -21.85 11.65 6.20
C LYS A 267 -22.26 10.49 5.32
N PHE A 268 -21.65 9.33 5.48
CA PHE A 268 -22.02 8.14 4.73
C PHE A 268 -22.11 6.90 5.62
N GLN A 269 -22.80 5.89 5.11
CA GLN A 269 -23.00 4.61 5.78
C GLN A 269 -22.76 3.45 4.82
N TRP A 270 -22.04 2.45 5.30
CA TRP A 270 -21.96 1.13 4.72
C TRP A 270 -22.75 0.12 5.59
N ASN A 271 -23.05 -1.08 5.06
CA ASN A 271 -23.72 -2.11 5.85
C ASN A 271 -23.66 -3.51 5.23
N THR A 272 -24.10 -4.53 6.01
CA THR A 272 -24.15 -5.93 5.61
C THR A 272 -25.54 -6.41 5.17
N LYS A 273 -26.56 -5.53 5.16
CA LYS A 273 -27.97 -5.93 4.98
C LYS A 273 -28.53 -5.73 3.57
N GLY A 274 -27.96 -4.84 2.76
CA GLY A 274 -28.47 -4.59 1.41
C GLY A 274 -28.31 -3.14 0.94
N ASN A 275 -28.69 -2.88 -0.32
CA ASN A 275 -28.44 -1.59 -0.98
C ASN A 275 -29.11 -0.41 -0.26
N ASP A 276 -30.34 -0.58 0.22
CA ASP A 276 -31.14 0.48 0.84
C ASP A 276 -30.52 1.06 2.13
N TYR A 277 -29.51 0.38 2.67
CA TYR A 277 -28.83 0.82 3.89
C TYR A 277 -27.46 1.46 3.60
N ARG A 278 -27.04 1.58 2.35
CA ARG A 278 -25.86 2.35 1.94
C ARG A 278 -26.29 3.70 1.40
N TRP A 279 -25.72 4.76 1.93
CA TRP A 279 -26.10 6.12 1.58
C TRP A 279 -24.97 7.11 1.87
N ILE A 280 -25.05 8.26 1.24
CA ILE A 280 -24.22 9.45 1.52
C ILE A 280 -25.09 10.70 1.50
N GLU A 281 -24.87 11.62 2.43
CA GLU A 281 -25.56 12.90 2.50
C GLU A 281 -24.58 14.02 2.83
N LYS A 282 -24.76 15.20 2.20
CA LYS A 282 -23.94 16.37 2.48
C LYS A 282 -24.35 16.99 3.82
N ILE A 283 -23.37 17.32 4.65
CA ILE A 283 -23.59 18.06 5.89
C ILE A 283 -23.77 19.54 5.55
N LYS A 284 -24.82 20.14 6.11
CA LYS A 284 -25.18 21.55 5.90
C LYS A 284 -24.36 22.46 6.79
#